data_f263294c15bec08d75c97166040ea680
#
_entry.id   f263294c15bec08d75c97166040ea680
#
_cell.length_a   1.000
_cell.length_b   1.000
_cell.length_c   1.000
_cell.angle_alpha   90.00
_cell.angle_beta   90.00
_cell.angle_gamma   90.00
#
_symmetry.space_group_name_H-M   'P 1'
#
loop_
_entity.id
_entity.type
_entity.pdbx_description
1 polymer ?
#
loop_
_entity_poly.entity_id
_entity_poly.type
_entity_poly.pdbx_seq_one_letter_code
_entity_poly.pdbx_strand_id
1 'polypeptide(L)'
;MKNSIVIAIIIFSSCKEANTSEMPSQNIIQQVVIPANAILKTDSLLKLKNGCWFYSDTLYSGTIEDYFPSKQLKTTESFYKGKEEGWYHSFYPDGTKESNRYYHAGEKDSVHIGWWNNGNLRFEYHFANGNYHGDCKEWYQSGKPFKHIIYQNGNEISGKGWRENGKLFMNYIMKNKRRYGLMNSQLCYSLKNEKGEFVRSTSDTLK
;
A
#
# COMPACT_ATOMS: atom_id res chain seq x y z
N MET A 1 46.16 -79.05 -19.93
CA MET A 1 44.85 -78.67 -19.36
C MET A 1 45.04 -77.63 -18.28
N LYS A 2 44.79 -76.38 -18.60
CA LYS A 2 45.02 -75.21 -17.68
C LYS A 2 43.66 -74.72 -17.25
N ASN A 3 43.38 -74.83 -15.94
CA ASN A 3 42.17 -74.26 -15.34
C ASN A 3 42.47 -72.81 -15.00
N SER A 4 41.76 -71.88 -15.63
CA SER A 4 41.77 -70.48 -15.24
C SER A 4 40.64 -70.25 -14.26
N ILE A 5 41.02 -69.82 -13.04
CA ILE A 5 40.08 -69.37 -12.01
C ILE A 5 39.80 -67.89 -12.26
N VAL A 6 38.52 -67.57 -12.56
CA VAL A 6 38.05 -66.18 -12.66
C VAL A 6 37.55 -65.75 -11.28
N ILE A 7 38.28 -64.82 -10.66
CA ILE A 7 37.84 -64.19 -9.41
C ILE A 7 36.91 -63.05 -9.76
N ALA A 8 35.64 -63.19 -9.42
CA ALA A 8 34.65 -62.11 -9.55
C ALA A 8 34.79 -61.17 -8.33
N ILE A 9 35.20 -59.95 -8.58
CA ILE A 9 35.23 -58.86 -7.58
C ILE A 9 33.82 -58.27 -7.51
N ILE A 10 33.11 -58.53 -6.40
CA ILE A 10 31.84 -57.88 -6.11
C ILE A 10 32.13 -56.54 -5.50
N ILE A 11 31.88 -55.46 -6.26
CA ILE A 11 31.95 -54.10 -5.77
C ILE A 11 30.60 -53.79 -5.10
N PHE A 12 30.56 -53.71 -3.77
CA PHE A 12 29.41 -53.17 -3.04
C PHE A 12 29.36 -51.66 -3.26
N SER A 13 28.50 -51.23 -4.16
CA SER A 13 28.12 -49.81 -4.27
C SER A 13 27.19 -49.47 -3.11
N SER A 14 27.71 -48.77 -2.12
CA SER A 14 26.91 -48.18 -1.04
C SER A 14 26.13 -47.01 -1.62
N CYS A 15 24.85 -47.22 -1.94
CA CYS A 15 23.90 -46.13 -2.15
C CYS A 15 23.70 -45.41 -0.83
N LYS A 16 24.26 -44.20 -0.69
CA LYS A 16 23.81 -43.23 0.31
C LYS A 16 22.40 -42.84 -0.06
N GLU A 17 21.44 -43.15 0.81
CA GLU A 17 20.11 -42.58 0.79
C GLU A 17 20.20 -41.06 0.83
N ALA A 18 19.78 -40.41 -0.23
CA ALA A 18 19.59 -38.96 -0.23
C ALA A 18 18.41 -38.64 0.70
N ASN A 19 18.70 -37.92 1.80
CA ASN A 19 17.67 -37.28 2.62
C ASN A 19 16.84 -36.38 1.69
N THR A 20 15.63 -36.82 1.33
CA THR A 20 14.62 -35.96 0.77
C THR A 20 14.22 -34.98 1.86
N SER A 21 14.83 -33.79 1.87
CA SER A 21 14.30 -32.67 2.59
C SER A 21 12.91 -32.38 2.04
N GLU A 22 11.89 -32.63 2.85
CA GLU A 22 10.52 -32.21 2.57
C GLU A 22 10.56 -30.71 2.25
N MET A 23 10.24 -30.35 1.03
CA MET A 23 9.99 -28.96 0.67
C MET A 23 8.85 -28.46 1.54
N PRO A 24 8.96 -27.29 2.18
CA PRO A 24 7.86 -26.75 2.95
C PRO A 24 6.64 -26.65 2.02
N SER A 25 5.52 -27.21 2.47
CA SER A 25 4.26 -27.12 1.75
C SER A 25 4.01 -25.67 1.40
N GLN A 26 4.05 -25.36 0.10
CA GLN A 26 3.63 -24.04 -0.37
C GLN A 26 2.17 -23.90 0.04
N ASN A 27 1.91 -23.00 0.98
CA ASN A 27 0.57 -22.52 1.25
C ASN A 27 0.05 -21.95 -0.07
N ILE A 28 -0.71 -22.75 -0.80
CA ILE A 28 -1.46 -22.28 -1.96
C ILE A 28 -2.46 -21.30 -1.39
N ILE A 29 -2.15 -20.01 -1.50
CA ILE A 29 -3.10 -18.94 -1.21
C ILE A 29 -4.26 -19.21 -2.19
N GLN A 30 -5.36 -19.74 -1.68
CA GLN A 30 -6.56 -19.92 -2.47
C GLN A 30 -7.00 -18.53 -2.92
N GLN A 31 -6.78 -18.23 -4.19
CA GLN A 31 -7.21 -16.97 -4.78
C GLN A 31 -8.74 -16.94 -4.72
N VAL A 32 -9.28 -15.96 -3.97
CA VAL A 32 -10.72 -15.76 -3.88
C VAL A 32 -11.25 -15.39 -5.28
N VAL A 33 -12.20 -16.15 -5.78
CA VAL A 33 -12.87 -15.85 -7.04
C VAL A 33 -14.09 -14.98 -6.74
N ILE A 34 -14.03 -13.72 -7.17
CA ILE A 34 -15.15 -12.80 -7.06
C ILE A 34 -16.10 -13.03 -8.23
N PRO A 35 -17.41 -13.26 -8.00
CA PRO A 35 -18.38 -13.36 -9.07
C PRO A 35 -18.40 -12.13 -9.98
N ALA A 36 -18.58 -12.33 -11.28
CA ALA A 36 -18.55 -11.25 -12.28
C ALA A 36 -19.88 -10.42 -12.35
N ASN A 37 -20.73 -10.50 -11.32
CA ASN A 37 -21.94 -9.72 -11.24
C ASN A 37 -21.66 -8.33 -10.69
N ALA A 38 -22.31 -7.31 -11.25
CA ALA A 38 -22.25 -5.94 -10.77
C ALA A 38 -23.65 -5.43 -10.42
N ILE A 39 -23.74 -4.66 -9.36
CA ILE A 39 -24.96 -3.97 -8.92
C ILE A 39 -24.70 -2.50 -8.67
N LEU A 40 -25.74 -1.69 -8.79
CA LEU A 40 -25.64 -0.25 -8.50
C LEU A 40 -25.63 -0.01 -6.99
N LYS A 41 -24.82 0.93 -6.55
CA LYS A 41 -24.77 1.38 -5.15
C LYS A 41 -26.11 1.93 -4.65
N THR A 42 -26.95 2.39 -5.57
CA THR A 42 -28.32 2.90 -5.31
C THR A 42 -29.39 1.81 -5.32
N ASP A 43 -29.03 0.55 -5.55
CA ASP A 43 -30.00 -0.55 -5.52
C ASP A 43 -30.62 -0.68 -4.13
N SER A 44 -31.95 -0.72 -4.09
CA SER A 44 -32.73 -0.75 -2.83
C SER A 44 -32.55 -2.03 -2.02
N LEU A 45 -32.14 -3.12 -2.65
CA LEU A 45 -31.84 -4.41 -2.01
C LEU A 45 -30.44 -4.45 -1.40
N LEU A 46 -29.55 -3.51 -1.78
CA LEU A 46 -28.21 -3.39 -1.25
C LEU A 46 -28.22 -2.65 0.08
N LYS A 47 -27.70 -3.25 1.14
CA LYS A 47 -27.67 -2.68 2.49
C LYS A 47 -26.35 -2.91 3.18
N LEU A 48 -25.82 -1.86 3.81
CA LEU A 48 -24.66 -1.95 4.68
C LEU A 48 -25.13 -2.22 6.12
N LYS A 49 -24.73 -3.36 6.70
CA LYS A 49 -25.05 -3.74 8.09
C LYS A 49 -23.75 -4.22 8.77
N ASN A 50 -23.43 -3.65 9.93
CA ASN A 50 -22.25 -4.02 10.73
C ASN A 50 -20.94 -4.09 9.92
N GLY A 51 -20.72 -3.14 9.00
CA GLY A 51 -19.52 -3.08 8.17
C GLY A 51 -19.46 -4.10 7.03
N CYS A 52 -20.53 -4.86 6.79
CA CYS A 52 -20.64 -5.80 5.67
C CYS A 52 -21.77 -5.42 4.73
N TRP A 53 -21.55 -5.59 3.43
CA TRP A 53 -22.59 -5.41 2.43
C TRP A 53 -23.45 -6.67 2.27
N PHE A 54 -24.75 -6.45 2.24
CA PHE A 54 -25.79 -7.46 2.00
C PHE A 54 -26.58 -7.10 0.75
N TYR A 55 -26.94 -8.10 -0.02
CA TYR A 55 -27.92 -7.99 -1.10
C TYR A 55 -29.05 -8.98 -0.86
N SER A 56 -30.29 -8.51 -0.79
CA SER A 56 -31.45 -9.34 -0.42
C SER A 56 -31.22 -10.18 0.83
N ASP A 57 -30.66 -9.56 1.91
CA ASP A 57 -30.33 -10.17 3.20
C ASP A 57 -29.25 -11.27 3.20
N THR A 58 -28.56 -11.50 2.06
CA THR A 58 -27.37 -12.36 1.98
C THR A 58 -26.10 -11.53 1.86
N LEU A 59 -24.99 -12.03 2.42
CA LEU A 59 -23.69 -11.36 2.28
C LEU A 59 -23.32 -11.27 0.80
N TYR A 60 -23.09 -10.04 0.33
CA TYR A 60 -22.86 -9.78 -1.08
C TYR A 60 -21.46 -10.23 -1.52
N SER A 61 -21.39 -10.84 -2.70
CA SER A 61 -20.14 -11.09 -3.43
C SER A 61 -20.32 -10.66 -4.88
N GLY A 62 -19.42 -9.82 -5.38
CA GLY A 62 -19.49 -9.21 -6.71
C GLY A 62 -18.94 -7.80 -6.69
N THR A 63 -19.33 -6.98 -7.65
CA THR A 63 -18.90 -5.59 -7.80
C THR A 63 -20.05 -4.64 -7.48
N ILE A 64 -19.79 -3.57 -6.72
CA ILE A 64 -20.70 -2.46 -6.53
C ILE A 64 -20.19 -1.28 -7.36
N GLU A 65 -21.09 -0.72 -8.18
CA GLU A 65 -20.80 0.43 -9.02
C GLU A 65 -21.56 1.68 -8.56
N ASP A 66 -20.86 2.80 -8.49
CA ASP A 66 -21.44 4.13 -8.25
C ASP A 66 -21.20 5.02 -9.47
N TYR A 67 -22.15 5.90 -9.76
CA TYR A 67 -22.09 6.78 -10.92
C TYR A 67 -22.31 8.23 -10.51
N PHE A 68 -21.68 9.14 -11.23
CA PHE A 68 -21.99 10.57 -11.14
C PHE A 68 -23.39 10.85 -11.74
N PRO A 69 -24.02 12.00 -11.42
CA PRO A 69 -25.26 12.42 -12.07
C PRO A 69 -25.17 12.49 -13.60
N SER A 70 -23.97 12.70 -14.13
CA SER A 70 -23.67 12.67 -15.56
C SER A 70 -23.69 11.29 -16.19
N LYS A 71 -23.95 10.22 -15.41
CA LYS A 71 -23.84 8.80 -15.77
C LYS A 71 -22.41 8.33 -16.05
N GLN A 72 -21.38 9.16 -15.78
CA GLN A 72 -20.00 8.73 -15.78
C GLN A 72 -19.73 7.84 -14.57
N LEU A 73 -19.00 6.75 -14.76
CA LEU A 73 -18.59 5.86 -13.68
C LEU A 73 -17.77 6.64 -12.64
N LYS A 74 -18.12 6.50 -11.36
CA LYS A 74 -17.46 7.15 -10.24
C LYS A 74 -16.60 6.17 -9.45
N THR A 75 -17.16 5.02 -9.07
CA THR A 75 -16.40 3.96 -8.40
C THR A 75 -16.81 2.57 -8.86
N THR A 76 -15.87 1.65 -8.83
CA THR A 76 -16.12 0.20 -8.80
C THR A 76 -15.44 -0.40 -7.59
N GLU A 77 -16.14 -1.20 -6.84
CA GLU A 77 -15.69 -1.78 -5.57
C GLU A 77 -16.01 -3.27 -5.57
N SER A 78 -15.00 -4.12 -5.37
CA SER A 78 -15.17 -5.57 -5.37
C SER A 78 -15.35 -6.11 -3.95
N PHE A 79 -16.27 -7.07 -3.80
CA PHE A 79 -16.66 -7.64 -2.50
C PHE A 79 -16.70 -9.17 -2.56
N TYR A 80 -16.32 -9.78 -1.45
CA TYR A 80 -16.54 -11.20 -1.20
C TYR A 80 -17.11 -11.39 0.21
N LYS A 81 -18.28 -12.07 0.29
CA LYS A 81 -19.02 -12.29 1.55
C LYS A 81 -19.19 -11.00 2.36
N GLY A 82 -19.55 -9.93 1.68
CA GLY A 82 -19.87 -8.62 2.28
C GLY A 82 -18.68 -7.74 2.63
N LYS A 83 -17.46 -8.23 2.51
CA LYS A 83 -16.21 -7.48 2.79
C LYS A 83 -15.52 -7.08 1.50
N GLU A 84 -14.81 -5.96 1.52
CA GLU A 84 -13.95 -5.55 0.41
C GLU A 84 -12.92 -6.64 0.11
N GLU A 85 -12.85 -7.05 -1.15
CA GLU A 85 -11.93 -8.08 -1.64
C GLU A 85 -11.55 -7.75 -3.08
N GLY A 86 -10.24 -7.62 -3.36
CA GLY A 86 -9.77 -7.24 -4.68
C GLY A 86 -9.70 -5.74 -4.90
N TRP A 87 -9.99 -5.31 -6.13
CA TRP A 87 -9.77 -3.95 -6.55
C TRP A 87 -10.94 -3.01 -6.24
N TYR A 88 -10.57 -1.81 -5.81
CA TYR A 88 -11.36 -0.59 -5.79
C TYR A 88 -10.79 0.38 -6.83
N HIS A 89 -11.61 0.92 -7.70
CA HIS A 89 -11.24 1.98 -8.63
C HIS A 89 -12.13 3.20 -8.43
N SER A 90 -11.56 4.39 -8.45
CA SER A 90 -12.32 5.64 -8.51
C SER A 90 -11.87 6.49 -9.69
N PHE A 91 -12.81 7.31 -10.18
CA PHE A 91 -12.66 8.14 -11.35
C PHE A 91 -13.12 9.56 -11.05
N TYR A 92 -12.53 10.52 -11.71
CA TYR A 92 -13.01 11.90 -11.75
C TYR A 92 -14.24 12.03 -12.65
N PRO A 93 -15.03 13.15 -12.55
CA PRO A 93 -16.22 13.37 -13.39
C PRO A 93 -15.94 13.37 -14.89
N ASP A 94 -14.71 13.63 -15.31
CA ASP A 94 -14.25 13.58 -16.71
C ASP A 94 -13.88 12.17 -17.18
N GLY A 95 -13.96 11.15 -16.28
CA GLY A 95 -13.64 9.77 -16.57
C GLY A 95 -12.17 9.41 -16.39
N THR A 96 -11.29 10.36 -16.05
CA THR A 96 -9.89 10.06 -15.74
C THR A 96 -9.78 9.34 -14.40
N LYS A 97 -8.74 8.50 -14.25
CA LYS A 97 -8.52 7.73 -13.02
C LYS A 97 -8.19 8.66 -11.84
N GLU A 98 -8.87 8.46 -10.71
CA GLU A 98 -8.56 9.12 -9.45
C GLU A 98 -7.76 8.23 -8.50
N SER A 99 -8.16 6.95 -8.31
CA SER A 99 -7.35 6.02 -7.52
C SER A 99 -7.60 4.56 -7.87
N ASN A 100 -6.57 3.73 -7.63
CA ASN A 100 -6.64 2.28 -7.57
C ASN A 100 -6.18 1.83 -6.18
N ARG A 101 -6.96 0.96 -5.55
CA ARG A 101 -6.68 0.41 -4.23
C ARG A 101 -6.97 -1.08 -4.24
N TYR A 102 -6.24 -1.82 -3.44
CA TYR A 102 -6.46 -3.25 -3.29
C TYR A 102 -6.80 -3.59 -1.83
N TYR A 103 -7.77 -4.47 -1.64
CA TYR A 103 -8.23 -4.92 -0.34
C TYR A 103 -8.22 -6.44 -0.28
N HIS A 104 -7.92 -6.97 0.90
CA HIS A 104 -8.04 -8.38 1.20
C HIS A 104 -8.79 -8.56 2.52
N ALA A 105 -9.89 -9.35 2.50
CA ALA A 105 -10.75 -9.61 3.66
C ALA A 105 -11.25 -8.35 4.41
N GLY A 106 -11.42 -7.22 3.70
CA GLY A 106 -11.82 -5.92 4.25
C GLY A 106 -10.66 -5.04 4.73
N GLU A 107 -9.44 -5.52 4.63
CA GLU A 107 -8.24 -4.78 5.04
C GLU A 107 -7.49 -4.24 3.81
N LYS A 108 -6.89 -3.05 3.96
CA LYS A 108 -6.01 -2.50 2.92
C LYS A 108 -4.81 -3.41 2.71
N ASP A 109 -4.50 -3.72 1.45
CA ASP A 109 -3.37 -4.56 1.10
C ASP A 109 -2.69 -4.09 -0.18
N SER A 110 -1.43 -4.54 -0.40
CA SER A 110 -0.65 -4.21 -1.59
C SER A 110 -0.44 -2.70 -1.77
N VAL A 111 -0.44 -2.21 -3.01
CA VAL A 111 -0.15 -0.81 -3.36
C VAL A 111 -1.44 -0.06 -3.67
N HIS A 112 -1.66 1.05 -2.99
CA HIS A 112 -2.71 2.01 -3.28
C HIS A 112 -2.11 3.21 -4.02
N ILE A 113 -2.60 3.49 -5.21
CA ILE A 113 -2.12 4.59 -6.06
C ILE A 113 -3.26 5.56 -6.32
N GLY A 114 -2.95 6.85 -6.27
CA GLY A 114 -3.88 7.91 -6.66
C GLY A 114 -3.25 8.94 -7.58
N TRP A 115 -4.07 9.57 -8.37
CA TRP A 115 -3.69 10.59 -9.33
C TRP A 115 -4.45 11.88 -9.09
N TRP A 116 -3.87 12.98 -9.47
CA TRP A 116 -4.55 14.24 -9.62
C TRP A 116 -5.35 14.24 -10.94
N ASN A 117 -6.31 15.14 -11.05
CA ASN A 117 -7.14 15.26 -12.26
C ASN A 117 -6.35 15.64 -13.54
N ASN A 118 -5.11 16.12 -13.39
CA ASN A 118 -4.19 16.36 -14.51
C ASN A 118 -3.34 15.13 -14.89
N GLY A 119 -3.59 13.96 -14.27
CA GLY A 119 -2.90 12.69 -14.53
C GLY A 119 -1.59 12.49 -13.77
N ASN A 120 -1.07 13.50 -13.09
CA ASN A 120 0.12 13.36 -12.26
C ASN A 120 -0.18 12.50 -11.02
N LEU A 121 0.82 11.71 -10.56
CA LEU A 121 0.70 10.97 -9.30
C LEU A 121 0.38 11.92 -8.16
N ARG A 122 -0.53 11.50 -7.28
CA ARG A 122 -0.92 12.16 -6.04
C ARG A 122 -0.37 11.45 -4.83
N PHE A 123 -0.52 10.12 -4.79
CA PHE A 123 0.03 9.27 -3.73
C PHE A 123 0.33 7.85 -4.24
N GLU A 124 1.27 7.21 -3.58
CA GLU A 124 1.59 5.79 -3.65
C GLU A 124 1.82 5.31 -2.23
N TYR A 125 0.95 4.44 -1.73
CA TYR A 125 1.01 3.90 -0.38
C TYR A 125 1.07 2.38 -0.43
N HIS A 126 1.97 1.82 0.32
CA HIS A 126 2.12 0.38 0.47
C HIS A 126 1.48 -0.10 1.76
N PHE A 127 0.71 -1.17 1.69
CA PHE A 127 0.02 -1.78 2.81
C PHE A 127 0.32 -3.27 2.91
N ALA A 128 0.31 -3.78 4.14
CA ALA A 128 0.31 -5.19 4.45
C ALA A 128 -0.59 -5.41 5.68
N ASN A 129 -1.59 -6.30 5.56
CA ASN A 129 -2.53 -6.60 6.65
C ASN A 129 -3.14 -5.35 7.30
N GLY A 130 -3.71 -4.46 6.52
CA GLY A 130 -4.35 -3.22 6.95
C GLY A 130 -3.41 -2.08 7.35
N ASN A 131 -2.13 -2.34 7.53
CA ASN A 131 -1.16 -1.38 8.04
C ASN A 131 -0.26 -0.82 6.93
N TYR A 132 0.17 0.43 7.05
CA TYR A 132 1.24 0.96 6.22
C TYR A 132 2.51 0.12 6.36
N HIS A 133 3.12 -0.24 5.23
CA HIS A 133 4.34 -1.04 5.18
C HIS A 133 5.19 -0.67 3.98
N GLY A 134 6.47 -0.29 4.21
CA GLY A 134 7.36 0.17 3.14
C GLY A 134 7.19 1.65 2.81
N ASP A 135 7.36 1.98 1.55
CA ASP A 135 7.36 3.36 1.06
C ASP A 135 5.94 3.93 0.97
N CYS A 136 5.74 5.15 1.48
CA CYS A 136 4.54 5.93 1.30
C CYS A 136 4.93 7.29 0.75
N LYS A 137 4.53 7.58 -0.47
CA LYS A 137 4.92 8.77 -1.22
C LYS A 137 3.72 9.61 -1.60
N GLU A 138 3.90 10.91 -1.58
CA GLU A 138 2.91 11.89 -2.01
C GLU A 138 3.57 12.92 -2.92
N TRP A 139 2.80 13.45 -3.87
CA TRP A 139 3.25 14.46 -4.81
C TRP A 139 2.27 15.64 -4.87
N TYR A 140 2.78 16.79 -5.16
CA TYR A 140 1.99 17.95 -5.55
C TYR A 140 1.32 17.74 -6.89
N GLN A 141 0.29 18.51 -7.18
CA GLN A 141 -0.39 18.46 -8.48
C GLN A 141 0.56 18.82 -9.66
N SER A 142 1.62 19.56 -9.39
CA SER A 142 2.71 19.83 -10.35
C SER A 142 3.59 18.62 -10.67
N GLY A 143 3.39 17.48 -9.98
CA GLY A 143 4.22 16.30 -10.11
C GLY A 143 5.50 16.31 -9.25
N LYS A 144 5.79 17.40 -8.54
CA LYS A 144 6.95 17.49 -7.65
C LYS A 144 6.71 16.70 -6.37
N PRO A 145 7.75 16.07 -5.78
CA PRO A 145 7.62 15.36 -4.51
C PRO A 145 7.12 16.26 -3.38
N PHE A 146 6.17 15.73 -2.58
CA PHE A 146 5.67 16.38 -1.38
C PHE A 146 6.17 15.67 -0.13
N LYS A 147 5.90 14.36 0.00
CA LYS A 147 6.34 13.56 1.13
C LYS A 147 6.82 12.17 0.72
N HIS A 148 7.74 11.64 1.49
CA HIS A 148 8.16 10.25 1.45
C HIS A 148 8.36 9.79 2.90
N ILE A 149 7.51 8.88 3.36
CA ILE A 149 7.57 8.29 4.70
C ILE A 149 7.77 6.78 4.54
N ILE A 150 8.67 6.22 5.32
CA ILE A 150 8.91 4.77 5.36
C ILE A 150 8.24 4.21 6.61
N TYR A 151 7.45 3.16 6.42
CA TYR A 151 6.73 2.46 7.48
C TYR A 151 7.18 1.01 7.61
N GLN A 152 7.11 0.47 8.81
CA GLN A 152 7.24 -0.95 9.09
C GLN A 152 6.11 -1.36 10.04
N ASN A 153 5.19 -2.20 9.55
CA ASN A 153 4.04 -2.69 10.32
C ASN A 153 3.27 -1.55 11.03
N GLY A 154 2.90 -0.50 10.26
CA GLY A 154 2.16 0.65 10.75
C GLY A 154 2.99 1.69 11.51
N ASN A 155 4.24 1.41 11.84
CA ASN A 155 5.11 2.34 12.57
C ASN A 155 6.00 3.13 11.60
N GLU A 156 6.06 4.44 11.78
CA GLU A 156 7.00 5.28 11.02
C GLU A 156 8.45 4.92 11.36
N ILE A 157 9.30 4.81 10.34
CA ILE A 157 10.75 4.61 10.47
C ILE A 157 11.50 5.89 10.16
N SER A 158 11.14 6.58 9.09
CA SER A 158 11.73 7.83 8.67
C SER A 158 10.78 8.60 7.77
N GLY A 159 11.03 9.90 7.60
CA GLY A 159 10.25 10.73 6.70
C GLY A 159 11.03 11.89 6.14
N LYS A 160 10.77 12.20 4.87
CA LYS A 160 11.23 13.39 4.16
C LYS A 160 10.04 14.14 3.58
N GLY A 161 10.13 15.46 3.53
CA GLY A 161 9.09 16.28 2.93
C GLY A 161 9.67 17.54 2.30
N TRP A 162 9.13 17.91 1.15
CA TRP A 162 9.60 19.03 0.34
C TRP A 162 8.46 20.01 0.09
N ARG A 163 8.77 21.28 0.11
CA ARG A 163 7.89 22.31 -0.42
C ARG A 163 7.88 22.23 -1.94
N GLU A 164 6.90 22.79 -2.60
CA GLU A 164 6.79 22.76 -4.05
C GLU A 164 7.98 23.43 -4.79
N ASN A 165 8.68 24.35 -4.10
CA ASN A 165 9.93 24.95 -4.58
C ASN A 165 11.17 24.06 -4.38
N GLY A 166 11.00 22.82 -3.94
CA GLY A 166 12.06 21.83 -3.69
C GLY A 166 12.79 21.96 -2.34
N LYS A 167 12.49 23.01 -1.54
CA LYS A 167 13.12 23.16 -0.22
C LYS A 167 12.61 22.09 0.74
N LEU A 168 13.53 21.41 1.42
CA LEU A 168 13.24 20.41 2.43
C LEU A 168 12.61 21.09 3.66
N PHE A 169 11.43 20.64 4.11
CA PHE A 169 10.82 21.14 5.34
C PHE A 169 10.74 20.05 6.42
N MET A 170 10.91 18.79 6.04
CA MET A 170 10.85 17.65 6.94
C MET A 170 11.92 16.64 6.53
N ASN A 171 12.74 16.20 7.50
CA ASN A 171 13.72 15.12 7.32
C ASN A 171 14.05 14.54 8.69
N TYR A 172 13.49 13.38 9.01
CA TYR A 172 13.66 12.75 10.32
C TYR A 172 13.81 11.23 10.23
N ILE A 173 14.34 10.69 11.31
CA ILE A 173 14.33 9.26 11.62
C ILE A 173 13.64 9.04 12.96
N MET A 174 13.03 7.87 13.12
CA MET A 174 12.43 7.44 14.39
C MET A 174 13.46 6.71 15.24
N LYS A 175 13.60 7.12 16.51
CA LYS A 175 14.36 6.40 17.55
C LYS A 175 13.55 6.42 18.84
N ASN A 176 13.38 5.27 19.48
CA ASN A 176 12.64 5.15 20.75
C ASN A 176 11.28 5.87 20.72
N LYS A 177 10.50 5.69 19.63
CA LYS A 177 9.19 6.31 19.38
C LYS A 177 9.22 7.85 19.31
N ARG A 178 10.37 8.46 19.10
CA ARG A 178 10.55 9.91 18.94
C ARG A 178 11.17 10.22 17.59
N ARG A 179 10.74 11.33 16.98
CA ARG A 179 11.31 11.84 15.73
C ARG A 179 12.58 12.65 16.04
N TYR A 180 13.66 12.36 15.32
CA TYR A 180 14.93 13.08 15.40
C TYR A 180 15.29 13.62 14.01
N GLY A 181 15.49 14.92 13.92
CA GLY A 181 15.81 15.63 12.69
C GLY A 181 14.96 16.86 12.46
N LEU A 182 14.91 17.31 11.21
CA LEU A 182 14.13 18.46 10.79
C LEU A 182 12.65 18.09 10.73
N MET A 183 11.83 18.72 11.55
CA MET A 183 10.39 18.54 11.55
C MET A 183 9.72 19.88 11.29
N ASN A 184 8.95 19.92 10.19
CA ASN A 184 8.06 21.02 9.86
C ASN A 184 8.69 22.40 10.12
N SER A 185 9.76 22.71 9.35
CA SER A 185 10.38 24.04 9.44
C SER A 185 9.41 25.11 8.91
N GLN A 186 8.41 25.43 9.70
CA GLN A 186 7.96 26.80 9.71
C GLN A 186 9.20 27.57 10.16
N LEU A 187 9.71 28.43 9.29
CA LEU A 187 10.67 29.41 9.72
C LEU A 187 10.16 29.95 11.06
N CYS A 188 10.94 29.71 12.14
CA CYS A 188 10.62 30.31 13.42
C CYS A 188 10.77 31.82 13.25
N TYR A 189 9.70 32.48 12.83
CA TYR A 189 9.61 33.94 12.83
C TYR A 189 9.49 34.50 14.23
N SER A 190 9.64 33.66 15.26
CA SER A 190 9.47 34.05 16.63
C SER A 190 10.45 33.34 17.56
N LEU A 191 11.73 33.58 17.37
CA LEU A 191 12.65 33.48 18.51
C LEU A 191 12.33 34.63 19.45
N LYS A 192 11.92 34.32 20.66
CA LYS A 192 11.85 35.33 21.74
C LYS A 192 13.24 35.54 22.28
N ASN A 193 13.66 36.81 22.43
CA ASN A 193 14.87 37.14 23.16
C ASN A 193 14.66 36.90 24.68
N GLU A 194 15.69 37.08 25.48
CA GLU A 194 15.66 36.90 26.94
C GLU A 194 14.60 37.77 27.65
N LYS A 195 14.08 38.82 26.97
CA LYS A 195 13.01 39.67 27.44
C LYS A 195 11.61 39.25 27.00
N GLY A 196 11.50 38.10 26.25
CA GLY A 196 10.23 37.59 25.75
C GLY A 196 9.71 38.29 24.50
N GLU A 197 10.48 39.15 23.84
CA GLU A 197 10.13 39.88 22.62
C GLU A 197 10.46 39.00 21.39
N PHE A 198 9.64 39.06 20.35
CA PHE A 198 9.86 38.32 19.11
C PHE A 198 11.01 38.96 18.30
N VAL A 199 12.08 38.19 18.07
CA VAL A 199 13.21 38.61 17.23
C VAL A 199 13.06 38.00 15.86
N ARG A 200 12.98 38.80 14.79
CA ARG A 200 13.10 38.33 13.40
C ARG A 200 14.54 37.84 13.20
N SER A 201 14.70 36.57 12.79
CA SER A 201 15.99 36.12 12.33
C SER A 201 16.29 36.80 11.00
N THR A 202 17.22 37.73 10.98
CA THR A 202 17.77 38.36 9.78
C THR A 202 18.70 37.35 9.11
N SER A 203 18.15 36.41 8.31
CA SER A 203 18.93 35.54 7.42
C SER A 203 19.13 36.15 6.02
N ASP A 204 19.01 37.46 5.87
CA ASP A 204 19.15 38.17 4.59
C ASP A 204 20.50 38.86 4.39
N THR A 205 21.54 38.41 5.08
CA THR A 205 22.90 38.92 4.85
C THR A 205 23.92 37.83 4.74
N LEU A 206 23.84 37.04 3.65
CA LEU A 206 25.01 36.43 3.04
C LEU A 206 24.80 36.45 1.52
N LYS A 207 25.39 37.50 0.92
CA LYS A 207 25.68 37.57 -0.51
C LYS A 207 26.76 36.55 -0.86
#